data_00d5cc4d909197b782168e6f77365ee1
#
_entry.id   00d5cc4d909197b782168e6f77365ee1
#
_cell.length_a   1.000
_cell.length_b   1.000
_cell.length_c   1.000
_cell.angle_alpha   90.00
_cell.angle_beta   90.00
_cell.angle_gamma   90.00
#
_symmetry.space_group_name_H-M   'P 1'
#
loop_
_entity.id
_entity.type
_entity.pdbx_description
1 polymer ?
#
loop_
_entity_poly.entity_id
_entity_poly.type
_entity_poly.pdbx_seq_one_letter_code
_entity_poly.pdbx_strand_id
1 'polypeptide(L)'
;NRTEIYAIPKSDKTSLKDLQNLIKNYKSSFEVKDDHFENYISRESLEHLFRVACGIESLLIGDNQIFKQVKDSFLISEEMGFAGVLIRRVMDAATHVGKRAINETTISEGAVTVSFAAVQLIEKIFSNLQKKSALIIGTGETGEIAAKHLRDRRIGRLALTNRSFDKAEKLAAELKTAVFPFSNFKEHLHKFDIVVSATSAEGLIITKKDIEDAMKKRNYASMVLMDIAIPRDIDPESKKIDYVFYHDI
;
A
#
# COMPACT_ATOMS: atom_id res chain seq x y z
N ASN A 1 -1.96 1.82 -8.72
CA ASN A 1 -2.65 0.61 -8.34
C ASN A 1 -3.45 0.04 -9.50
N ARG A 2 -3.04 -1.13 -9.98
CA ARG A 2 -3.65 -1.82 -11.10
C ARG A 2 -3.66 -3.33 -10.87
N THR A 3 -4.47 -4.03 -11.61
CA THR A 3 -4.46 -5.49 -11.69
C THR A 3 -4.02 -5.88 -13.09
N GLU A 4 -3.08 -6.79 -13.22
CA GLU A 4 -2.56 -7.27 -14.50
C GLU A 4 -2.77 -8.78 -14.62
N ILE A 5 -3.11 -9.24 -15.83
CA ILE A 5 -3.16 -10.66 -16.16
C ILE A 5 -2.23 -10.91 -17.35
N TYR A 6 -1.31 -11.84 -17.16
CA TYR A 6 -0.45 -12.37 -18.21
C TYR A 6 -0.92 -13.76 -18.58
N ALA A 7 -1.27 -13.96 -19.83
CA ALA A 7 -1.82 -15.22 -20.29
C ALA A 7 -1.28 -15.59 -21.68
N ILE A 8 -1.12 -16.89 -21.90
CA ILE A 8 -0.87 -17.47 -23.22
C ILE A 8 -2.06 -18.35 -23.54
N PRO A 9 -2.89 -17.96 -24.51
CA PRO A 9 -4.08 -18.73 -24.85
C PRO A 9 -3.70 -20.10 -25.44
N LYS A 10 -4.46 -21.14 -25.09
CA LYS A 10 -4.28 -22.48 -25.66
C LYS A 10 -4.88 -22.62 -27.06
N SER A 11 -5.70 -21.66 -27.47
CA SER A 11 -6.33 -21.64 -28.79
C SER A 11 -6.53 -20.22 -29.27
N ASP A 12 -6.59 -20.06 -30.61
CA ASP A 12 -6.87 -18.77 -31.27
C ASP A 12 -8.28 -18.24 -31.01
N LYS A 13 -9.13 -19.01 -30.33
CA LYS A 13 -10.49 -18.60 -29.98
C LYS A 13 -10.55 -17.70 -28.73
N THR A 14 -9.49 -17.66 -27.93
CA THR A 14 -9.44 -16.82 -26.73
C THR A 14 -9.06 -15.40 -27.11
N SER A 15 -9.93 -14.46 -26.84
CA SER A 15 -9.75 -13.04 -27.16
C SER A 15 -9.29 -12.24 -25.93
N LEU A 16 -8.79 -11.03 -26.18
CA LEU A 16 -8.52 -10.06 -25.11
C LEU A 16 -9.79 -9.73 -24.30
N LYS A 17 -10.94 -9.74 -24.97
CA LYS A 17 -12.24 -9.51 -24.33
C LYS A 17 -12.57 -10.58 -23.29
N ASP A 18 -12.17 -11.82 -23.54
CA ASP A 18 -12.40 -12.91 -22.58
C ASP A 18 -11.58 -12.70 -21.30
N LEU A 19 -10.33 -12.20 -21.41
CA LEU A 19 -9.51 -11.84 -20.26
C LEU A 19 -10.06 -10.64 -19.50
N GLN A 20 -10.54 -9.61 -20.20
CA GLN A 20 -11.20 -8.47 -19.58
C GLN A 20 -12.47 -8.89 -18.81
N ASN A 21 -13.28 -9.76 -19.41
CA ASN A 21 -14.48 -10.29 -18.77
C ASN A 21 -14.14 -11.14 -17.53
N LEU A 22 -13.03 -11.87 -17.56
CA LEU A 22 -12.54 -12.61 -16.39
C LEU A 22 -12.28 -11.67 -15.20
N ILE A 23 -11.58 -10.55 -15.44
CA ILE A 23 -11.32 -9.54 -14.40
C ILE A 23 -12.62 -8.93 -13.88
N LYS A 24 -13.51 -8.52 -14.79
CA LYS A 24 -14.80 -7.93 -14.43
C LYS A 24 -15.64 -8.86 -13.56
N ASN A 25 -15.73 -10.13 -13.94
CA ASN A 25 -16.49 -11.14 -13.21
C ASN A 25 -15.88 -11.43 -11.83
N TYR A 26 -14.54 -11.53 -11.76
CA TYR A 26 -13.85 -11.80 -10.51
C TYR A 26 -14.00 -10.66 -9.49
N LYS A 27 -13.92 -9.41 -9.95
CA LYS A 27 -14.07 -8.24 -9.08
C LYS A 27 -15.52 -7.88 -8.80
N SER A 28 -16.48 -8.54 -9.45
CA SER A 28 -17.93 -8.25 -9.33
C SER A 28 -18.25 -6.75 -9.47
N SER A 29 -17.43 -6.02 -10.24
CA SER A 29 -17.52 -4.57 -10.40
C SER A 29 -18.18 -4.23 -11.72
N PHE A 30 -19.41 -3.72 -11.65
CA PHE A 30 -20.13 -3.19 -12.82
C PHE A 30 -19.59 -1.83 -13.29
N GLU A 31 -18.76 -1.19 -12.51
CA GLU A 31 -18.20 0.13 -12.82
C GLU A 31 -16.97 0.08 -13.74
N VAL A 32 -16.36 -1.11 -13.93
CA VAL A 32 -15.20 -1.28 -14.79
C VAL A 32 -15.61 -1.32 -16.24
N LYS A 33 -15.30 -0.26 -17.00
CA LYS A 33 -15.55 -0.13 -18.44
C LYS A 33 -14.37 -0.64 -19.25
N ASP A 34 -14.59 -0.80 -20.56
CA ASP A 34 -13.56 -1.29 -21.49
C ASP A 34 -12.39 -0.31 -21.65
N ASP A 35 -12.62 0.97 -21.54
CA ASP A 35 -11.63 2.04 -21.58
C ASP A 35 -10.70 2.10 -20.34
N HIS A 36 -11.02 1.33 -19.29
CA HIS A 36 -10.14 1.15 -18.13
C HIS A 36 -9.06 0.07 -18.34
N PHE A 37 -9.06 -0.61 -19.50
CA PHE A 37 -8.09 -1.67 -19.78
C PHE A 37 -7.06 -1.22 -20.80
N GLU A 38 -5.80 -1.41 -20.46
CA GLU A 38 -4.69 -1.39 -21.41
C GLU A 38 -4.37 -2.82 -21.83
N ASN A 39 -4.09 -3.02 -23.11
CA ASN A 39 -3.85 -4.34 -23.68
C ASN A 39 -2.50 -4.35 -24.39
N TYR A 40 -1.65 -5.27 -24.00
CA TYR A 40 -0.34 -5.50 -24.59
C TYR A 40 -0.29 -6.89 -25.22
N ILE A 41 0.29 -7.02 -26.41
CA ILE A 41 0.35 -8.29 -27.13
C ILE A 41 1.81 -8.61 -27.50
N SER A 42 2.15 -9.89 -27.44
CA SER A 42 3.45 -10.41 -27.87
C SER A 42 4.62 -9.67 -27.21
N ARG A 43 5.48 -9.02 -27.98
CA ARG A 43 6.67 -8.34 -27.52
C ARG A 43 6.37 -7.24 -26.50
N GLU A 44 5.31 -6.47 -26.74
CA GLU A 44 4.93 -5.36 -25.85
C GLU A 44 4.54 -5.87 -24.45
N SER A 45 3.85 -7.00 -24.36
CA SER A 45 3.49 -7.60 -23.07
C SER A 45 4.71 -8.09 -22.29
N LEU A 46 5.74 -8.61 -22.99
CA LEU A 46 6.99 -9.02 -22.35
C LEU A 46 7.79 -7.83 -21.87
N GLU A 47 7.90 -6.80 -22.68
CA GLU A 47 8.57 -5.56 -22.33
C GLU A 47 7.91 -4.91 -21.12
N HIS A 48 6.59 -4.83 -21.13
CA HIS A 48 5.83 -4.30 -19.97
C HIS A 48 6.06 -5.13 -18.72
N LEU A 49 5.98 -6.47 -18.78
CA LEU A 49 6.27 -7.34 -17.65
C LEU A 49 7.67 -7.11 -17.07
N PHE A 50 8.68 -6.98 -17.92
CA PHE A 50 10.06 -6.73 -17.47
C PHE A 50 10.20 -5.36 -16.80
N ARG A 51 9.56 -4.34 -17.34
CA ARG A 51 9.50 -3.01 -16.73
C ARG A 51 8.80 -3.03 -15.38
N VAL A 52 7.69 -3.77 -15.26
CA VAL A 52 7.00 -4.00 -13.98
C VAL A 52 7.90 -4.73 -12.99
N ALA A 53 8.55 -5.81 -13.40
CA ALA A 53 9.46 -6.57 -12.53
C ALA A 53 10.67 -5.73 -12.05
N CYS A 54 11.11 -4.75 -12.84
CA CYS A 54 12.16 -3.80 -12.48
C CYS A 54 11.63 -2.64 -11.61
N GLY A 55 10.32 -2.55 -11.33
CA GLY A 55 9.74 -1.45 -10.58
C GLY A 55 9.66 -0.11 -11.32
N ILE A 56 9.83 -0.11 -12.67
CA ILE A 56 9.81 1.12 -13.49
C ILE A 56 8.38 1.59 -13.75
N GLU A 57 7.42 0.66 -13.81
CA GLU A 57 6.00 0.92 -14.04
C GLU A 57 5.22 1.15 -12.74
N SER A 58 5.88 1.57 -11.69
CA SER A 58 5.27 1.91 -10.41
C SER A 58 5.16 3.43 -10.26
N LEU A 59 4.14 3.90 -9.52
CA LEU A 59 4.04 5.30 -9.10
C LEU A 59 5.29 5.74 -8.34
N LEU A 60 5.86 4.84 -7.57
CA LEU A 60 7.13 5.00 -6.87
C LEU A 60 8.15 4.09 -7.54
N ILE A 61 8.97 4.67 -8.41
CA ILE A 61 9.97 3.93 -9.18
C ILE A 61 10.93 3.21 -8.22
N GLY A 62 11.16 1.92 -8.49
CA GLY A 62 12.07 1.08 -7.72
C GLY A 62 11.46 0.46 -6.46
N ASP A 63 10.14 0.50 -6.29
CA ASP A 63 9.47 -0.17 -5.18
C ASP A 63 9.66 -1.70 -5.25
N ASN A 64 10.44 -2.22 -4.30
CA ASN A 64 10.76 -3.64 -4.20
C ASN A 64 9.54 -4.54 -3.91
N GLN A 65 8.44 -3.98 -3.42
CA GLN A 65 7.19 -4.73 -3.20
C GLN A 65 6.62 -5.24 -4.53
N ILE A 66 6.78 -4.46 -5.62
CA ILE A 66 6.30 -4.86 -6.95
C ILE A 66 7.02 -6.13 -7.42
N PHE A 67 8.35 -6.17 -7.30
CA PHE A 67 9.14 -7.37 -7.66
C PHE A 67 8.67 -8.61 -6.86
N LYS A 68 8.45 -8.44 -5.56
CA LYS A 68 7.93 -9.50 -4.70
C LYS A 68 6.55 -9.98 -5.17
N GLN A 69 5.62 -9.04 -5.47
CA GLN A 69 4.28 -9.38 -5.96
C GLN A 69 4.32 -10.15 -7.28
N VAL A 70 5.18 -9.77 -8.22
CA VAL A 70 5.39 -10.51 -9.48
C VAL A 70 5.84 -11.94 -9.20
N LYS A 71 6.82 -12.12 -8.32
CA LYS A 71 7.33 -13.43 -7.94
C LYS A 71 6.27 -14.29 -7.23
N ASP A 72 5.56 -13.73 -6.25
CA ASP A 72 4.56 -14.45 -5.47
C ASP A 72 3.37 -14.87 -6.34
N SER A 73 2.92 -14.02 -7.27
CA SER A 73 1.86 -14.36 -8.23
C SER A 73 2.27 -15.51 -9.16
N PHE A 74 3.53 -15.56 -9.57
CA PHE A 74 4.06 -16.68 -10.35
C PHE A 74 4.09 -17.99 -9.56
N LEU A 75 4.56 -17.97 -8.32
CA LEU A 75 4.58 -19.16 -7.45
C LEU A 75 3.17 -19.74 -7.27
N ILE A 76 2.17 -18.89 -7.00
CA ILE A 76 0.77 -19.31 -6.90
C ILE A 76 0.30 -19.94 -8.21
N SER A 77 0.63 -19.33 -9.34
CA SER A 77 0.27 -19.87 -10.66
C SER A 77 0.91 -21.25 -10.94
N GLU A 78 2.15 -21.47 -10.48
CA GLU A 78 2.81 -22.76 -10.56
C GLU A 78 2.14 -23.82 -9.68
N GLU A 79 1.89 -23.49 -8.42
CA GLU A 79 1.23 -24.38 -7.46
C GLU A 79 -0.15 -24.83 -7.94
N MET A 80 -0.89 -23.92 -8.58
CA MET A 80 -2.21 -24.21 -9.16
C MET A 80 -2.15 -24.90 -10.52
N GLY A 81 -0.98 -25.12 -11.10
CA GLY A 81 -0.81 -25.78 -12.39
C GLY A 81 -1.19 -24.92 -13.61
N PHE A 82 -1.32 -23.59 -13.44
CA PHE A 82 -1.63 -22.66 -14.53
C PHE A 82 -0.39 -22.20 -15.32
N ALA A 83 0.81 -22.34 -14.75
CA ALA A 83 2.04 -21.94 -15.41
C ALA A 83 2.55 -23.04 -16.37
N GLY A 84 2.23 -22.93 -17.66
CA GLY A 84 2.82 -23.77 -18.72
C GLY A 84 4.29 -23.40 -19.00
N VAL A 85 4.96 -24.20 -19.85
CA VAL A 85 6.41 -24.06 -20.14
C VAL A 85 6.81 -22.66 -20.57
N LEU A 86 5.98 -22.01 -21.41
CA LEU A 86 6.30 -20.68 -21.93
C LEU A 86 6.13 -19.60 -20.87
N ILE A 87 5.06 -19.69 -20.06
CA ILE A 87 4.86 -18.76 -18.91
C ILE A 87 6.03 -18.89 -17.92
N ARG A 88 6.47 -20.10 -17.61
CA ARG A 88 7.64 -20.32 -16.73
C ARG A 88 8.88 -19.62 -17.25
N ARG A 89 9.23 -19.82 -18.52
CA ARG A 89 10.39 -19.18 -19.12
C ARG A 89 10.32 -17.64 -19.09
N VAL A 90 9.14 -17.10 -19.37
CA VAL A 90 8.91 -15.65 -19.34
C VAL A 90 9.05 -15.09 -17.92
N MET A 91 8.46 -15.77 -16.95
CA MET A 91 8.50 -15.32 -15.55
C MET A 91 9.89 -15.50 -14.92
N ASP A 92 10.61 -16.58 -15.28
CA ASP A 92 12.02 -16.76 -14.89
C ASP A 92 12.88 -15.61 -15.43
N ALA A 93 12.70 -15.25 -16.71
CA ALA A 93 13.40 -14.12 -17.31
C ALA A 93 13.04 -12.79 -16.63
N ALA A 94 11.76 -12.53 -16.37
CA ALA A 94 11.30 -11.33 -15.68
C ALA A 94 11.88 -11.24 -14.26
N THR A 95 11.87 -12.36 -13.53
CA THR A 95 12.45 -12.44 -12.18
C THR A 95 13.97 -12.23 -12.21
N HIS A 96 14.66 -12.77 -13.21
CA HIS A 96 16.09 -12.56 -13.37
C HIS A 96 16.41 -11.08 -13.66
N VAL A 97 15.71 -10.46 -14.59
CA VAL A 97 15.90 -9.05 -14.96
C VAL A 97 15.56 -8.14 -13.79
N GLY A 98 14.44 -8.36 -13.09
CA GLY A 98 14.06 -7.58 -11.92
C GLY A 98 15.11 -7.67 -10.79
N LYS A 99 15.62 -8.89 -10.52
CA LYS A 99 16.69 -9.07 -9.54
C LYS A 99 17.99 -8.35 -9.93
N ARG A 100 18.35 -8.38 -11.22
CA ARG A 100 19.50 -7.63 -11.72
C ARG A 100 19.30 -6.11 -11.57
N ALA A 101 18.13 -5.60 -11.94
CA ALA A 101 17.81 -4.18 -11.77
C ALA A 101 17.99 -3.74 -10.31
N ILE A 102 17.52 -4.52 -9.35
CA ILE A 102 17.67 -4.23 -7.92
C ILE A 102 19.14 -4.28 -7.46
N ASN A 103 19.90 -5.27 -7.91
CA ASN A 103 21.27 -5.50 -7.39
C ASN A 103 22.36 -4.77 -8.16
N GLU A 104 22.16 -4.47 -9.44
CA GLU A 104 23.20 -3.91 -10.34
C GLU A 104 22.99 -2.42 -10.63
N THR A 105 21.88 -1.84 -10.14
CA THR A 105 21.59 -0.42 -10.33
C THR A 105 21.16 0.24 -9.03
N THR A 106 21.14 1.57 -9.02
CA THR A 106 20.65 2.36 -7.88
C THR A 106 19.13 2.55 -7.88
N ILE A 107 18.38 1.82 -8.72
CA ILE A 107 16.92 2.01 -8.86
C ILE A 107 16.17 1.78 -7.54
N SER A 108 16.66 0.89 -6.70
CA SER A 108 16.10 0.61 -5.37
C SER A 108 16.78 1.38 -4.23
N GLU A 109 17.91 2.05 -4.51
CA GLU A 109 18.64 2.87 -3.54
C GLU A 109 17.98 4.25 -3.33
N GLY A 110 16.82 4.33 -3.01
CA GLY A 110 15.99 5.53 -2.88
C GLY A 110 14.57 5.24 -3.28
N ALA A 111 14.27 3.95 -3.48
CA ALA A 111 12.92 3.50 -3.68
C ALA A 111 12.06 3.99 -2.52
N VAL A 112 11.34 5.05 -2.81
CA VAL A 112 10.42 5.69 -1.88
C VAL A 112 9.21 4.77 -1.80
N THR A 113 9.16 3.91 -0.79
CA THR A 113 7.91 3.20 -0.52
C THR A 113 6.82 4.22 -0.19
N VAL A 114 5.56 3.88 -0.42
CA VAL A 114 4.42 4.72 -0.01
C VAL A 114 4.57 5.15 1.45
N SER A 115 4.99 4.22 2.31
CA SER A 115 5.25 4.49 3.73
C SER A 115 6.35 5.52 3.95
N PHE A 116 7.41 5.46 3.18
CA PHE A 116 8.50 6.44 3.26
C PHE A 116 8.06 7.82 2.74
N ALA A 117 7.34 7.87 1.60
CA ALA A 117 6.79 9.11 1.06
C ALA A 117 5.82 9.78 2.05
N ALA A 118 4.96 8.99 2.69
CA ALA A 118 4.06 9.45 3.73
C ALA A 118 4.84 10.08 4.89
N VAL A 119 5.89 9.42 5.38
CA VAL A 119 6.71 9.94 6.47
C VAL A 119 7.50 11.19 6.06
N GLN A 120 8.01 11.26 4.84
CA GLN A 120 8.64 12.48 4.32
C GLN A 120 7.67 13.65 4.24
N LEU A 121 6.41 13.41 3.86
CA LEU A 121 5.40 14.45 3.83
C LEU A 121 5.06 14.94 5.25
N ILE A 122 4.96 14.04 6.21
CA ILE A 122 4.78 14.37 7.62
C ILE A 122 5.92 15.27 8.13
N GLU A 123 7.17 14.98 7.76
CA GLU A 123 8.34 15.82 8.11
C GLU A 123 8.29 17.22 7.51
N LYS A 124 7.71 17.38 6.32
CA LYS A 124 7.52 18.70 5.71
C LYS A 124 6.44 19.52 6.43
N ILE A 125 5.42 18.85 6.98
CA ILE A 125 4.34 19.51 7.70
C ILE A 125 4.78 19.88 9.13
N PHE A 126 5.50 18.98 9.79
CA PHE A 126 5.95 19.18 11.16
C PHE A 126 7.48 19.32 11.23
N SER A 127 7.97 20.47 11.60
CA SER A 127 9.41 20.76 11.70
C SER A 127 10.14 19.97 12.80
N ASN A 128 9.42 19.43 13.79
CA ASN A 128 10.02 18.71 14.92
C ASN A 128 9.15 17.52 15.34
N LEU A 129 9.49 16.32 14.84
CA LEU A 129 8.78 15.09 15.17
C LEU A 129 9.02 14.60 16.60
N GLN A 130 10.10 15.00 17.25
CA GLN A 130 10.37 14.58 18.64
C GLN A 130 9.32 15.08 19.65
N LYS A 131 8.61 16.14 19.30
CA LYS A 131 7.51 16.70 20.12
C LYS A 131 6.12 16.23 19.65
N LYS A 132 6.04 15.34 18.67
CA LYS A 132 4.80 14.89 18.07
C LYS A 132 4.48 13.46 18.44
N SER A 133 3.19 13.15 18.34
CA SER A 133 2.65 11.83 18.61
C SER A 133 2.03 11.23 17.35
N ALA A 134 2.30 9.96 17.07
CA ALA A 134 1.77 9.24 15.94
C ALA A 134 1.03 7.96 16.33
N LEU A 135 -0.07 7.67 15.65
CA LEU A 135 -0.80 6.42 15.70
C LEU A 135 -0.70 5.75 14.33
N ILE A 136 -0.27 4.49 14.30
CA ILE A 136 -0.33 3.63 13.12
C ILE A 136 -1.49 2.67 13.27
N ILE A 137 -2.38 2.65 12.28
CA ILE A 137 -3.52 1.74 12.19
C ILE A 137 -3.24 0.73 11.10
N GLY A 138 -3.15 -0.55 11.48
CA GLY A 138 -2.68 -1.63 10.61
C GLY A 138 -1.19 -1.88 10.75
N THR A 139 -0.84 -3.13 11.12
CA THR A 139 0.55 -3.59 11.29
C THR A 139 0.90 -4.66 10.23
N GLY A 140 0.35 -4.50 9.03
CA GLY A 140 0.82 -5.19 7.83
C GLY A 140 2.15 -4.60 7.35
N GLU A 141 2.69 -5.12 6.25
CA GLU A 141 3.98 -4.71 5.70
C GLU A 141 4.11 -3.17 5.55
N THR A 142 3.10 -2.52 4.98
CA THR A 142 3.09 -1.06 4.77
C THR A 142 3.07 -0.28 6.09
N GLY A 143 2.22 -0.67 7.04
CA GLY A 143 2.14 -0.02 8.36
C GLY A 143 3.38 -0.24 9.22
N GLU A 144 3.97 -1.45 9.16
CA GLU A 144 5.23 -1.77 9.82
C GLU A 144 6.37 -0.87 9.30
N ILE A 145 6.50 -0.73 7.98
CA ILE A 145 7.51 0.14 7.36
C ILE A 145 7.31 1.60 7.78
N ALA A 146 6.05 2.10 7.78
CA ALA A 146 5.76 3.46 8.24
C ALA A 146 6.12 3.67 9.71
N ALA A 147 5.81 2.69 10.57
CA ALA A 147 6.16 2.74 11.99
C ALA A 147 7.68 2.79 12.22
N LYS A 148 8.43 1.94 11.50
CA LYS A 148 9.90 1.92 11.55
C LYS A 148 10.49 3.27 11.08
N HIS A 149 10.02 3.80 9.97
CA HIS A 149 10.49 5.11 9.48
C HIS A 149 10.18 6.25 10.45
N LEU A 150 9.00 6.30 11.07
CA LEU A 150 8.72 7.31 12.10
C LEU A 150 9.62 7.14 13.33
N ARG A 151 9.92 5.90 13.70
CA ARG A 151 10.85 5.60 14.82
C ARG A 151 12.26 6.07 14.52
N ASP A 152 12.78 5.79 13.33
CA ASP A 152 14.11 6.22 12.87
C ASP A 152 14.23 7.75 12.86
N ARG A 153 13.15 8.45 12.57
CA ARG A 153 13.05 9.91 12.62
C ARG A 153 12.77 10.47 14.02
N ARG A 154 12.86 9.61 15.03
CA ARG A 154 12.76 9.97 16.45
C ARG A 154 11.43 10.65 16.77
N ILE A 155 10.30 10.12 16.26
CA ILE A 155 8.98 10.56 16.71
C ILE A 155 8.87 10.50 18.23
N GLY A 156 8.34 11.54 18.86
CA GLY A 156 8.30 11.64 20.32
C GLY A 156 7.48 10.54 20.97
N ARG A 157 6.30 10.26 20.42
CA ARG A 157 5.44 9.17 20.89
C ARG A 157 4.88 8.43 19.70
N LEU A 158 5.04 7.11 19.68
CA LEU A 158 4.46 6.21 18.68
C LEU A 158 3.49 5.27 19.38
N ALA A 159 2.39 4.95 18.73
CA ALA A 159 1.47 3.91 19.15
C ALA A 159 0.97 3.13 17.93
N LEU A 160 0.62 1.88 18.17
CA LEU A 160 0.12 0.98 17.12
C LEU A 160 -1.27 0.49 17.50
N THR A 161 -2.09 0.23 16.49
CA THR A 161 -3.32 -0.54 16.64
C THR A 161 -3.52 -1.43 15.43
N ASN A 162 -4.09 -2.61 15.66
CA ASN A 162 -4.42 -3.55 14.59
C ASN A 162 -5.59 -4.43 15.02
N ARG A 163 -6.40 -4.89 14.06
CA ARG A 163 -7.50 -5.83 14.34
C ARG A 163 -7.01 -7.10 15.05
N SER A 164 -5.88 -7.67 14.61
CA SER A 164 -5.17 -8.74 15.32
C SER A 164 -4.22 -8.11 16.34
N PHE A 165 -4.64 -8.07 17.62
CA PHE A 165 -3.87 -7.43 18.69
C PHE A 165 -2.45 -8.01 18.84
N ASP A 166 -2.29 -9.33 18.74
CA ASP A 166 -1.00 -10.01 18.87
C ASP A 166 0.03 -9.55 17.82
N LYS A 167 -0.42 -9.21 16.59
CA LYS A 167 0.47 -8.66 15.56
C LYS A 167 0.97 -7.27 15.92
N ALA A 168 0.08 -6.43 16.45
CA ALA A 168 0.45 -5.10 16.91
C ALA A 168 1.38 -5.16 18.13
N GLU A 169 1.14 -6.09 19.04
CA GLU A 169 1.96 -6.27 20.25
C GLU A 169 3.39 -6.72 19.91
N LYS A 170 3.55 -7.67 18.99
CA LYS A 170 4.88 -8.10 18.51
C LYS A 170 5.69 -6.94 17.95
N LEU A 171 5.10 -6.17 17.04
CA LEU A 171 5.77 -5.01 16.45
C LEU A 171 6.03 -3.92 17.48
N ALA A 172 5.11 -3.71 18.40
CA ALA A 172 5.27 -2.74 19.46
C ALA A 172 6.41 -3.10 20.43
N ALA A 173 6.59 -4.39 20.73
CA ALA A 173 7.73 -4.86 21.54
C ALA A 173 9.07 -4.60 20.81
N GLU A 174 9.14 -4.86 19.48
CA GLU A 174 10.32 -4.56 18.65
C GLU A 174 10.64 -3.06 18.67
N LEU A 175 9.64 -2.22 18.46
CA LEU A 175 9.81 -0.77 18.37
C LEU A 175 9.79 -0.05 19.73
N LYS A 176 9.58 -0.77 20.84
CA LYS A 176 9.44 -0.23 22.19
C LYS A 176 8.39 0.89 22.26
N THR A 177 7.17 0.57 21.83
CA THR A 177 6.07 1.53 21.70
C THR A 177 4.77 0.99 22.30
N ALA A 178 3.74 1.84 22.40
CA ALA A 178 2.44 1.48 22.97
C ALA A 178 1.54 0.79 21.95
N VAL A 179 0.63 -0.04 22.44
CA VAL A 179 -0.46 -0.63 21.64
C VAL A 179 -1.80 -0.19 22.20
N PHE A 180 -2.73 0.13 21.32
CA PHE A 180 -4.13 0.35 21.66
C PHE A 180 -4.99 -0.78 21.08
N PRO A 181 -5.99 -1.28 21.82
CA PRO A 181 -6.97 -2.19 21.24
C PRO A 181 -7.72 -1.54 20.06
N PHE A 182 -7.92 -2.30 19.00
CA PHE A 182 -8.62 -1.80 17.81
C PHE A 182 -10.07 -1.39 18.08
N SER A 183 -10.68 -1.97 19.10
CA SER A 183 -12.07 -1.67 19.49
C SER A 183 -12.28 -0.26 20.04
N ASN A 184 -11.24 0.38 20.60
CA ASN A 184 -11.37 1.68 21.27
C ASN A 184 -10.37 2.74 20.80
N PHE A 185 -9.55 2.48 19.79
CA PHE A 185 -8.54 3.45 19.33
C PHE A 185 -9.14 4.80 18.93
N LYS A 186 -10.37 4.81 18.41
CA LYS A 186 -11.07 6.04 18.01
C LYS A 186 -11.25 7.03 19.16
N GLU A 187 -11.48 6.55 20.35
CA GLU A 187 -11.61 7.37 21.57
C GLU A 187 -10.31 8.12 21.90
N HIS A 188 -9.20 7.62 21.39
CA HIS A 188 -7.86 8.12 21.63
C HIS A 188 -7.27 8.94 20.48
N LEU A 189 -7.96 9.07 19.33
CA LEU A 189 -7.48 9.84 18.18
C LEU A 189 -7.03 11.26 18.55
N HIS A 190 -7.75 11.90 19.46
CA HIS A 190 -7.43 13.26 19.94
C HIS A 190 -6.05 13.41 20.59
N LYS A 191 -5.40 12.29 20.98
CA LYS A 191 -4.08 12.27 21.62
C LYS A 191 -2.93 12.27 20.62
N PHE A 192 -3.22 12.15 19.33
CA PHE A 192 -2.21 12.00 18.28
C PHE A 192 -2.22 13.17 17.31
N ASP A 193 -1.03 13.66 16.97
CA ASP A 193 -0.83 14.70 15.98
C ASP A 193 -0.82 14.13 14.55
N ILE A 194 -0.47 12.85 14.44
CA ILE A 194 -0.31 12.12 13.19
C ILE A 194 -1.08 10.80 13.31
N VAL A 195 -1.91 10.51 12.31
CA VAL A 195 -2.58 9.21 12.16
C VAL A 195 -2.22 8.67 10.79
N VAL A 196 -1.60 7.50 10.74
CA VAL A 196 -1.30 6.78 9.49
C VAL A 196 -2.15 5.53 9.46
N SER A 197 -2.99 5.39 8.44
CA SER A 197 -3.80 4.19 8.24
C SER A 197 -3.29 3.38 7.05
N ALA A 198 -3.09 2.07 7.29
CA ALA A 198 -2.47 1.13 6.37
C ALA A 198 -3.10 -0.26 6.54
N THR A 199 -4.42 -0.37 6.41
CA THR A 199 -5.12 -1.65 6.57
C THR A 199 -5.62 -2.20 5.23
N SER A 200 -6.13 -3.41 5.25
CA SER A 200 -6.82 -4.06 4.12
C SER A 200 -8.33 -4.17 4.38
N ALA A 201 -8.91 -3.23 5.09
CA ALA A 201 -10.35 -3.22 5.35
C ALA A 201 -11.12 -2.91 4.05
N GLU A 202 -12.31 -3.50 3.91
CA GLU A 202 -13.17 -3.27 2.74
C GLU A 202 -13.95 -1.95 2.79
N GLY A 203 -13.83 -1.20 3.89
CA GLY A 203 -14.54 0.06 4.08
C GLY A 203 -13.87 0.99 5.07
N LEU A 204 -14.43 2.18 5.23
CA LEU A 204 -13.89 3.21 6.08
C LEU A 204 -13.79 2.75 7.55
N ILE A 205 -12.60 2.88 8.10
CA ILE A 205 -12.31 2.64 9.52
C ILE A 205 -12.54 3.91 10.34
N ILE A 206 -12.17 5.07 9.79
CA ILE A 206 -12.31 6.37 10.43
C ILE A 206 -13.28 7.20 9.62
N THR A 207 -14.37 7.61 10.24
CA THR A 207 -15.35 8.51 9.62
C THR A 207 -14.98 9.98 9.86
N LYS A 208 -15.53 10.88 9.03
CA LYS A 208 -15.44 12.33 9.26
C LYS A 208 -15.83 12.71 10.69
N LYS A 209 -16.91 12.11 11.20
CA LYS A 209 -17.39 12.37 12.57
C LYS A 209 -16.37 11.99 13.64
N ASP A 210 -15.67 10.86 13.48
CA ASP A 210 -14.62 10.45 14.41
C ASP A 210 -13.52 11.53 14.51
N ILE A 211 -13.17 12.14 13.37
CA ILE A 211 -12.17 13.22 13.30
C ILE A 211 -12.72 14.53 13.89
N GLU A 212 -13.96 14.91 13.58
CA GLU A 212 -14.58 16.11 14.16
C GLU A 212 -14.60 16.02 15.70
N ASP A 213 -14.95 14.87 16.25
CA ASP A 213 -14.99 14.67 17.70
C ASP A 213 -13.58 14.66 18.30
N ALA A 214 -12.58 14.11 17.61
CA ALA A 214 -11.20 14.19 18.02
C ALA A 214 -10.67 15.65 18.00
N MET A 215 -10.98 16.42 16.95
CA MET A 215 -10.54 17.81 16.82
C MET A 215 -11.12 18.71 17.90
N LYS A 216 -12.39 18.53 18.27
CA LYS A 216 -13.00 19.23 19.42
C LYS A 216 -12.23 18.95 20.72
N LYS A 217 -11.95 17.67 20.99
CA LYS A 217 -11.23 17.25 22.23
C LYS A 217 -9.79 17.77 22.28
N ARG A 218 -9.16 18.04 21.13
CA ARG A 218 -7.79 18.58 21.06
C ARG A 218 -7.73 20.10 20.85
N ASN A 219 -8.85 20.80 21.04
CA ASN A 219 -8.96 22.25 20.82
C ASN A 219 -8.43 22.68 19.43
N TYR A 220 -8.74 21.93 18.41
CA TYR A 220 -8.33 22.18 17.02
C TYR A 220 -6.81 22.29 16.82
N ALA A 221 -6.00 21.70 17.69
CA ALA A 221 -4.58 21.55 17.39
C ALA A 221 -4.40 20.71 16.12
N SER A 222 -3.49 21.12 15.25
CA SER A 222 -3.30 20.52 13.91
C SER A 222 -3.12 19.01 13.96
N MET A 223 -3.77 18.30 13.02
CA MET A 223 -3.69 16.85 12.86
C MET A 223 -3.36 16.50 11.41
N VAL A 224 -2.45 15.58 11.21
CA VAL A 224 -2.14 14.99 9.91
C VAL A 224 -2.76 13.61 9.82
N LEU A 225 -3.53 13.39 8.75
CA LEU A 225 -4.11 12.09 8.41
C LEU A 225 -3.44 11.61 7.12
N MET A 226 -2.77 10.47 7.19
CA MET A 226 -2.13 9.80 6.06
C MET A 226 -2.84 8.49 5.79
N ASP A 227 -3.65 8.46 4.75
CA ASP A 227 -4.34 7.23 4.32
C ASP A 227 -3.53 6.55 3.23
N ILE A 228 -2.76 5.55 3.62
CA ILE A 228 -1.94 4.74 2.71
C ILE A 228 -2.55 3.35 2.48
N ALA A 229 -3.82 3.20 2.79
CA ALA A 229 -4.59 1.97 2.60
C ALA A 229 -5.27 1.91 1.23
N ILE A 230 -5.50 0.70 0.74
CA ILE A 230 -6.31 0.42 -0.45
C ILE A 230 -7.20 -0.79 -0.15
N PRO A 231 -8.53 -0.58 -0.19
CA PRO A 231 -9.25 0.68 -0.33
C PRO A 231 -8.99 1.64 0.83
N ARG A 232 -9.46 2.88 0.72
CA ARG A 232 -9.29 3.93 1.74
C ARG A 232 -9.88 3.52 3.09
N ASP A 233 -9.14 3.82 4.15
CA ASP A 233 -9.54 3.62 5.53
C ASP A 233 -10.21 4.85 6.16
N ILE A 234 -9.87 6.06 5.68
CA ILE A 234 -10.28 7.33 6.26
C ILE A 234 -11.23 8.05 5.31
N ASP A 235 -12.32 8.57 5.84
CA ASP A 235 -13.30 9.34 5.07
C ASP A 235 -12.64 10.57 4.43
N PRO A 236 -12.61 10.68 3.08
CA PRO A 236 -12.01 11.81 2.37
C PRO A 236 -12.63 13.16 2.71
N GLU A 237 -13.87 13.19 3.18
CA GLU A 237 -14.53 14.42 3.65
C GLU A 237 -13.84 15.02 4.88
N SER A 238 -12.96 14.27 5.56
CA SER A 238 -12.14 14.74 6.67
C SER A 238 -11.21 15.90 6.26
N LYS A 239 -10.86 16.03 4.97
CA LYS A 239 -10.08 17.15 4.43
C LYS A 239 -10.76 18.51 4.58
N LYS A 240 -12.08 18.53 4.80
CA LYS A 240 -12.88 19.76 4.97
C LYS A 240 -12.89 20.26 6.42
N ILE A 241 -12.27 19.54 7.34
CA ILE A 241 -12.22 19.91 8.76
C ILE A 241 -11.02 20.84 8.97
N ASP A 242 -11.27 21.96 9.64
CA ASP A 242 -10.22 22.95 9.93
C ASP A 242 -9.05 22.32 10.72
N TYR A 243 -7.81 22.70 10.33
CA TYR A 243 -6.56 22.20 10.91
C TYR A 243 -6.30 20.69 10.73
N VAL A 244 -7.05 20.04 9.84
CA VAL A 244 -6.78 18.65 9.42
C VAL A 244 -6.07 18.65 8.07
N PHE A 245 -4.90 18.05 8.02
CA PHE A 245 -4.10 17.84 6.81
C PHE A 245 -4.28 16.39 6.36
N TYR A 246 -5.20 16.19 5.43
CA TYR A 246 -5.52 14.86 4.90
C TYR A 246 -4.76 14.62 3.59
N HIS A 247 -4.09 13.48 3.53
CA HIS A 247 -3.41 12.99 2.34
C HIS A 247 -3.71 11.50 2.14
N ASP A 248 -3.99 11.11 0.93
CA ASP A 248 -4.18 9.73 0.48
C ASP A 248 -3.29 9.41 -0.72
N ILE A 249 -3.28 8.11 -1.12
CA ILE A 249 -2.53 7.59 -2.27
C ILE A 249 -3.41 7.66 -3.51
#